data_d44077cfbdd62689a1499e69bac3dca3
#
_entry.id   d44077cfbdd62689a1499e69bac3dca3
#
_cell.length_a   1.000
_cell.length_b   1.000
_cell.length_c   1.000
_cell.angle_alpha   90.00
_cell.angle_beta   90.00
_cell.angle_gamma   90.00
#
_symmetry.space_group_name_H-M   'P 1'
#
loop_
_entity.id
_entity.type
_entity.pdbx_description
1 polymer ?
#
loop_
_entity_poly.entity_id
_entity_poly.type
_entity_poly.pdbx_seq_one_letter_code
_entity_poly.pdbx_strand_id
1 'polypeptide(L)'
;ISLNHYWNLSEKTFISTAAYVSFGTGGGGGWSGVNKFGFEDPTYRIGNLGTIDFDRIVDENRANGTNGSESILRASRNDHNWYGILSTLKTDLTENLTFLTGLDYRGYTGIHFTEVTDLLGGQYYSDNSNVNTPNNRAQVGDKILYDNDGLVDWLGAFTQLEYSKNDISAFVSFNLSNTVYQRVDRFLYLDSDPLQTSDKYNFV
;
A
#
# COMPACT_ATOMS: atom_id res chain seq x y z
N ILE A 1 8.66 -12.84 -4.37
CA ILE A 1 9.90 -13.64 -4.55
C ILE A 1 10.59 -13.72 -3.21
N SER A 2 11.14 -14.90 -2.86
CA SER A 2 11.94 -15.08 -1.66
C SER A 2 13.19 -15.90 -1.95
N LEU A 3 14.26 -15.60 -1.22
CA LEU A 3 15.51 -16.36 -1.20
C LEU A 3 15.74 -16.82 0.23
N ASN A 4 15.89 -18.13 0.41
CA ASN A 4 16.19 -18.73 1.71
C ASN A 4 17.60 -19.30 1.70
N HIS A 5 18.36 -18.98 2.73
CA HIS A 5 19.72 -19.47 2.96
C HIS A 5 19.79 -20.19 4.28
N TYR A 6 20.41 -21.36 4.28
CA TYR A 6 20.59 -22.21 5.44
C TYR A 6 22.06 -22.60 5.58
N TRP A 7 22.61 -22.38 6.76
CA TRP A 7 24.02 -22.62 7.01
C TRP A 7 24.26 -23.31 8.36
N ASN A 8 24.81 -24.51 8.32
CA ASN A 8 25.29 -25.20 9.50
C ASN A 8 26.73 -24.72 9.80
N LEU A 9 26.87 -23.82 10.76
CA LEU A 9 28.19 -23.36 11.23
C LEU A 9 28.94 -24.44 11.97
N SER A 10 28.22 -25.30 12.71
CA SER A 10 28.72 -26.47 13.41
C SER A 10 27.58 -27.49 13.60
N GLU A 11 27.86 -28.63 14.26
CA GLU A 11 26.81 -29.59 14.61
C GLU A 11 25.74 -29.01 15.55
N LYS A 12 26.09 -27.95 16.30
CA LYS A 12 25.21 -27.32 17.31
C LYS A 12 24.69 -25.95 16.90
N THR A 13 25.21 -25.35 15.82
CA THR A 13 24.90 -23.98 15.45
C THR A 13 24.44 -23.89 14.02
N PHE A 14 23.27 -23.30 13.83
CA PHE A 14 22.58 -23.17 12.56
C PHE A 14 22.13 -21.73 12.34
N ILE A 15 22.32 -21.21 11.12
CA ILE A 15 21.78 -19.93 10.67
C ILE A 15 20.74 -20.18 9.58
N SER A 16 19.60 -19.53 9.72
CA SER A 16 18.56 -19.44 8.70
C SER A 16 18.33 -17.97 8.34
N THR A 17 18.41 -17.66 7.07
CA THR A 17 18.15 -16.30 6.56
C THR A 17 17.13 -16.37 5.43
N ALA A 18 16.07 -15.56 5.52
CA ALA A 18 15.08 -15.37 4.48
C ALA A 18 15.10 -13.92 4.04
N ALA A 19 15.37 -13.67 2.77
CA ALA A 19 15.19 -12.37 2.13
C ALA A 19 14.01 -12.44 1.16
N TYR A 20 13.19 -11.38 1.11
CA TYR A 20 12.01 -11.37 0.25
C TYR A 20 11.75 -9.99 -0.33
N VAL A 21 11.08 -9.98 -1.47
CA VAL A 21 10.52 -8.79 -2.11
C VAL A 21 9.15 -9.11 -2.69
N SER A 22 8.22 -8.19 -2.51
CA SER A 22 6.86 -8.26 -3.03
C SER A 22 6.48 -6.92 -3.66
N PHE A 23 5.90 -6.98 -4.84
CA PHE A 23 5.27 -5.85 -5.51
C PHE A 23 3.81 -6.20 -5.72
N GLY A 24 2.94 -5.32 -5.30
CA GLY A 24 1.51 -5.50 -5.49
C GLY A 24 0.90 -4.28 -6.14
N THR A 25 -0.05 -4.52 -7.02
CA THR A 25 -0.89 -3.48 -7.61
C THR A 25 -2.33 -3.88 -7.44
N GLY A 26 -3.16 -2.96 -7.02
CA GLY A 26 -4.57 -3.22 -6.84
C GLY A 26 -5.37 -1.95 -6.66
N GLY A 27 -6.68 -2.07 -6.74
CA GLY A 27 -7.54 -0.91 -6.52
C GLY A 27 -9.01 -1.26 -6.53
N GLY A 28 -9.82 -0.33 -6.02
CA GLY A 28 -11.27 -0.39 -6.05
C GLY A 28 -11.84 0.58 -7.08
N GLY A 29 -12.65 0.06 -8.02
CA GLY A 29 -13.39 0.88 -8.98
C GLY A 29 -14.47 1.72 -8.29
N GLY A 30 -14.71 2.90 -8.84
CA GLY A 30 -15.74 3.83 -8.39
C GLY A 30 -16.01 4.89 -9.45
N TRP A 31 -16.72 5.92 -9.05
CA TRP A 31 -17.03 7.06 -9.88
C TRP A 31 -16.53 8.37 -9.24
N SER A 32 -16.42 9.42 -10.04
CA SER A 32 -16.19 10.81 -9.62
C SER A 32 -17.01 11.78 -10.45
N GLY A 33 -17.22 12.97 -9.90
CA GLY A 33 -18.06 13.99 -10.51
C GLY A 33 -19.51 13.95 -10.05
N VAL A 34 -20.45 14.22 -10.93
CA VAL A 34 -21.88 14.18 -10.64
C VAL A 34 -22.33 12.74 -10.38
N ASN A 35 -23.07 12.52 -9.29
CA ASN A 35 -23.56 11.18 -8.95
C ASN A 35 -24.71 10.75 -9.90
N LYS A 36 -24.34 10.04 -10.94
CA LYS A 36 -25.26 9.39 -11.89
C LYS A 36 -25.36 7.87 -11.63
N PHE A 37 -24.72 7.38 -10.56
CA PHE A 37 -24.58 5.94 -10.25
C PHE A 37 -25.39 5.50 -9.03
N GLY A 38 -26.02 6.44 -8.33
CA GLY A 38 -26.86 6.15 -7.16
C GLY A 38 -28.06 5.28 -7.47
N PHE A 39 -28.40 4.34 -6.59
CA PHE A 39 -29.57 3.46 -6.75
C PHE A 39 -30.89 4.22 -6.62
N GLU A 40 -30.88 5.38 -6.00
CA GLU A 40 -32.06 6.17 -5.68
C GLU A 40 -32.55 7.03 -6.85
N ASP A 41 -31.70 7.26 -7.88
CA ASP A 41 -32.08 8.03 -9.05
C ASP A 41 -32.46 7.13 -10.24
N PRO A 42 -33.77 6.99 -10.55
CA PRO A 42 -34.23 6.15 -11.65
C PRO A 42 -33.84 6.72 -13.03
N THR A 43 -33.42 7.99 -13.10
CA THR A 43 -33.07 8.69 -14.33
C THR A 43 -31.95 7.99 -15.11
N TYR A 44 -31.01 7.39 -14.38
CA TYR A 44 -29.85 6.69 -14.93
C TYR A 44 -29.94 5.17 -14.75
N ARG A 45 -31.18 4.64 -14.84
CA ARG A 45 -31.43 3.20 -14.70
C ARG A 45 -32.23 2.64 -15.86
N ILE A 46 -31.90 1.44 -16.30
CA ILE A 46 -32.60 0.71 -17.34
C ILE A 46 -33.43 -0.41 -16.69
N GLY A 47 -34.73 -0.42 -17.05
CA GLY A 47 -35.63 -1.52 -16.69
C GLY A 47 -35.83 -1.75 -15.19
N ASN A 48 -36.50 -2.82 -14.85
CA ASN A 48 -36.87 -3.16 -13.49
C ASN A 48 -35.69 -3.68 -12.62
N LEU A 49 -34.55 -4.02 -13.23
CA LEU A 49 -33.39 -4.57 -12.54
C LEU A 49 -32.43 -3.46 -12.05
N GLY A 50 -32.71 -2.19 -12.37
CA GLY A 50 -31.91 -1.08 -11.90
C GLY A 50 -30.49 -1.04 -12.46
N THR A 51 -30.24 -1.63 -13.64
CA THR A 51 -28.96 -1.56 -14.34
C THR A 51 -28.63 -0.11 -14.68
N ILE A 52 -27.37 0.29 -14.52
CA ILE A 52 -26.91 1.63 -14.86
C ILE A 52 -27.05 1.87 -16.37
N ASP A 53 -27.65 2.98 -16.75
CA ASP A 53 -27.74 3.45 -18.13
C ASP A 53 -26.44 4.19 -18.53
N PHE A 54 -25.43 3.42 -18.86
CA PHE A 54 -24.13 3.97 -19.30
C PHE A 54 -24.23 4.73 -20.62
N ASP A 55 -25.12 4.29 -21.54
CA ASP A 55 -25.28 4.96 -22.84
C ASP A 55 -25.77 6.38 -22.63
N ARG A 56 -26.74 6.59 -21.76
CA ARG A 56 -27.20 7.92 -21.39
C ARG A 56 -26.11 8.80 -20.78
N ILE A 57 -25.32 8.25 -19.84
CA ILE A 57 -24.22 8.99 -19.20
C ILE A 57 -23.17 9.41 -20.25
N VAL A 58 -22.85 8.50 -21.17
CA VAL A 58 -21.91 8.75 -22.28
C VAL A 58 -22.44 9.84 -23.22
N ASP A 59 -23.70 9.80 -23.58
CA ASP A 59 -24.31 10.79 -24.47
C ASP A 59 -24.34 12.18 -23.81
N GLU A 60 -24.66 12.28 -22.53
CA GLU A 60 -24.60 13.52 -21.76
C GLU A 60 -23.17 14.09 -21.69
N ASN A 61 -22.17 13.26 -21.39
CA ASN A 61 -20.77 13.69 -21.39
C ASN A 61 -20.28 14.15 -22.77
N ARG A 62 -20.70 13.49 -23.84
CA ARG A 62 -20.41 13.92 -25.23
C ARG A 62 -21.06 15.24 -25.57
N ALA A 63 -22.30 15.44 -25.12
CA ALA A 63 -23.03 16.69 -25.34
C ALA A 63 -22.38 17.89 -24.63
N ASN A 64 -21.66 17.67 -23.54
CA ASN A 64 -20.88 18.70 -22.83
C ASN A 64 -19.69 19.23 -23.66
N GLY A 65 -19.26 18.52 -24.69
CA GLY A 65 -18.23 18.96 -25.63
C GLY A 65 -16.93 19.40 -24.92
N THR A 66 -16.60 20.69 -25.10
CA THR A 66 -15.36 21.28 -24.54
C THR A 66 -15.40 21.53 -23.03
N ASN A 67 -16.51 21.25 -22.34
CA ASN A 67 -16.60 21.37 -20.87
C ASN A 67 -16.12 20.12 -20.13
N GLY A 68 -15.86 19.04 -20.87
CA GLY A 68 -15.38 17.78 -20.29
C GLY A 68 -16.48 16.88 -19.72
N SER A 69 -16.09 15.79 -19.10
CA SER A 69 -17.00 14.83 -18.48
C SER A 69 -17.51 15.34 -17.14
N GLU A 70 -18.83 15.26 -16.91
CA GLU A 70 -19.44 15.51 -15.60
C GLU A 70 -19.28 14.33 -14.65
N SER A 71 -19.28 13.10 -15.21
CA SER A 71 -19.14 11.85 -14.47
C SER A 71 -18.15 10.95 -15.17
N ILE A 72 -17.28 10.32 -14.40
CA ILE A 72 -16.23 9.43 -14.88
C ILE A 72 -16.17 8.14 -14.04
N LEU A 73 -15.54 7.12 -14.58
CA LEU A 73 -15.06 6.00 -13.79
C LEU A 73 -13.61 6.24 -13.36
N ARG A 74 -13.32 5.84 -12.13
CA ARG A 74 -12.00 5.97 -11.52
C ARG A 74 -11.66 4.71 -10.71
N ALA A 75 -10.40 4.52 -10.40
CA ALA A 75 -9.94 3.53 -9.44
C ALA A 75 -9.16 4.20 -8.30
N SER A 76 -9.51 3.87 -7.06
CA SER A 76 -8.63 4.12 -5.92
C SER A 76 -7.58 3.02 -5.89
N ARG A 77 -6.33 3.38 -6.10
CA ARG A 77 -5.19 2.47 -6.18
C ARG A 77 -4.51 2.33 -4.83
N ASN A 78 -4.12 1.09 -4.52
CA ASN A 78 -3.35 0.72 -3.34
C ASN A 78 -2.22 -0.21 -3.79
N ASP A 79 -1.21 0.38 -4.41
CA ASP A 79 -0.03 -0.33 -4.85
C ASP A 79 0.98 -0.41 -3.70
N HIS A 80 1.86 -1.40 -3.71
CA HIS A 80 2.87 -1.50 -2.68
C HIS A 80 4.18 -2.12 -3.17
N ASN A 81 5.25 -1.70 -2.52
CA ASN A 81 6.56 -2.34 -2.55
C ASN A 81 6.89 -2.79 -1.13
N TRP A 82 7.16 -4.07 -0.95
CA TRP A 82 7.51 -4.64 0.34
C TRP A 82 8.75 -5.52 0.20
N TYR A 83 9.73 -5.29 1.04
CA TYR A 83 10.96 -6.09 1.09
C TYR A 83 11.43 -6.27 2.53
N GLY A 84 12.17 -7.33 2.77
CA GLY A 84 12.72 -7.57 4.09
C GLY A 84 13.74 -8.69 4.11
N ILE A 85 14.40 -8.78 5.25
CA ILE A 85 15.36 -9.83 5.58
C ILE A 85 15.18 -10.21 7.03
N LEU A 86 14.99 -11.51 7.27
CA LEU A 86 14.97 -12.12 8.59
C LEU A 86 16.13 -13.10 8.68
N SER A 87 17.00 -12.93 9.67
CA SER A 87 18.10 -13.85 9.95
C SER A 87 18.00 -14.35 11.38
N THR A 88 18.06 -15.66 11.54
CA THR A 88 17.94 -16.36 12.83
C THR A 88 19.15 -17.24 13.04
N LEU A 89 19.76 -17.14 14.20
CA LEU A 89 20.79 -18.06 14.69
C LEU A 89 20.21 -18.90 15.82
N LYS A 90 20.33 -20.20 15.69
CA LYS A 90 20.03 -21.17 16.74
C LYS A 90 21.31 -21.92 17.14
N THR A 91 21.57 -22.03 18.42
CA THR A 91 22.71 -22.82 18.91
C THR A 91 22.36 -23.60 20.18
N ASP A 92 22.76 -24.85 20.26
CA ASP A 92 22.64 -25.67 21.43
C ASP A 92 23.86 -25.44 22.34
N LEU A 93 23.66 -24.65 23.39
CA LEU A 93 24.71 -24.31 24.37
C LEU A 93 25.13 -25.54 25.20
N THR A 94 24.13 -26.36 25.55
CA THR A 94 24.31 -27.68 26.21
C THR A 94 23.28 -28.64 25.65
N GLU A 95 23.29 -29.91 26.13
CA GLU A 95 22.29 -30.92 25.77
C GLU A 95 20.85 -30.53 26.17
N ASN A 96 20.71 -29.61 27.15
CA ASN A 96 19.40 -29.20 27.67
C ASN A 96 19.10 -27.71 27.47
N LEU A 97 20.01 -26.93 26.87
CA LEU A 97 19.87 -25.47 26.77
C LEU A 97 20.13 -25.03 25.35
N THR A 98 19.10 -24.45 24.72
CA THR A 98 19.14 -23.90 23.37
C THR A 98 19.00 -22.39 23.44
N PHE A 99 19.84 -21.69 22.67
CA PHE A 99 19.78 -20.25 22.46
C PHE A 99 19.36 -19.95 21.05
N LEU A 100 18.38 -19.06 20.90
CA LEU A 100 17.88 -18.53 19.63
C LEU A 100 17.99 -17.02 19.65
N THR A 101 18.50 -16.42 18.58
CA THR A 101 18.48 -14.96 18.39
C THR A 101 18.29 -14.63 16.92
N GLY A 102 17.80 -13.43 16.63
CA GLY A 102 17.62 -13.01 15.25
C GLY A 102 17.42 -11.51 15.10
N LEU A 103 17.59 -11.09 13.85
CA LEU A 103 17.33 -9.74 13.37
C LEU A 103 16.32 -9.80 12.23
N ASP A 104 15.40 -8.87 12.23
CA ASP A 104 14.36 -8.74 11.21
C ASP A 104 14.29 -7.27 10.76
N TYR A 105 14.50 -7.02 9.48
CA TYR A 105 14.32 -5.71 8.85
C TYR A 105 13.26 -5.79 7.76
N ARG A 106 12.35 -4.83 7.73
CA ARG A 106 11.29 -4.69 6.74
C ARG A 106 11.16 -3.26 6.28
N GLY A 107 11.15 -3.07 4.96
CA GLY A 107 10.79 -1.82 4.32
C GLY A 107 9.48 -1.97 3.54
N TYR A 108 8.58 -1.03 3.71
CA TYR A 108 7.29 -0.99 3.04
C TYR A 108 7.03 0.40 2.48
N THR A 109 6.57 0.46 1.24
CA THR A 109 6.01 1.66 0.62
C THR A 109 4.62 1.35 0.11
N GLY A 110 3.60 1.97 0.72
CA GLY A 110 2.24 1.97 0.20
C GLY A 110 2.03 3.18 -0.69
N ILE A 111 1.63 2.94 -1.93
CA ILE A 111 1.44 3.97 -2.96
C ILE A 111 -0.06 4.11 -3.17
N HIS A 112 -0.62 5.25 -2.76
CA HIS A 112 -2.05 5.50 -2.73
C HIS A 112 -2.40 6.67 -3.64
N PHE A 113 -3.21 6.41 -4.66
CA PHE A 113 -3.69 7.43 -5.58
C PHE A 113 -5.04 7.06 -6.16
N THR A 114 -5.69 8.03 -6.76
CA THR A 114 -6.87 7.78 -7.60
C THR A 114 -6.51 8.08 -9.04
N GLU A 115 -6.85 7.17 -9.95
CA GLU A 115 -6.66 7.37 -11.40
C GLU A 115 -7.98 7.35 -12.16
N VAL A 116 -8.05 8.11 -13.23
CA VAL A 116 -9.16 8.06 -14.19
C VAL A 116 -9.07 6.76 -14.98
N THR A 117 -10.12 5.94 -14.95
CA THR A 117 -10.16 4.67 -15.70
C THR A 117 -11.01 4.78 -16.97
N ASP A 118 -12.03 5.65 -16.99
CA ASP A 118 -12.85 5.91 -18.18
C ASP A 118 -13.50 7.29 -18.06
N LEU A 119 -13.42 8.06 -19.13
CA LEU A 119 -14.05 9.39 -19.24
C LEU A 119 -15.53 9.32 -19.63
N LEU A 120 -16.08 8.15 -19.89
CA LEU A 120 -17.45 7.92 -20.29
C LEU A 120 -17.87 8.84 -21.47
N GLY A 121 -17.02 8.90 -22.49
CA GLY A 121 -17.29 9.60 -23.76
C GLY A 121 -16.94 11.09 -23.79
N GLY A 122 -16.58 11.73 -22.68
CA GLY A 122 -16.13 13.11 -22.67
C GLY A 122 -14.64 13.26 -23.05
N GLN A 123 -14.20 14.49 -23.20
CA GLN A 123 -12.85 14.80 -23.67
C GLN A 123 -11.80 14.78 -22.55
N TYR A 124 -12.18 15.10 -21.31
CA TYR A 124 -11.34 15.16 -20.12
C TYR A 124 -12.22 15.24 -18.86
N TYR A 125 -11.62 15.06 -17.71
CA TYR A 125 -12.24 15.35 -16.43
C TYR A 125 -11.53 16.52 -15.75
N SER A 126 -12.29 17.54 -15.31
CA SER A 126 -11.71 18.69 -14.60
C SER A 126 -11.42 18.33 -13.15
N ASP A 127 -10.14 18.32 -12.77
CA ASP A 127 -9.68 18.07 -11.42
C ASP A 127 -8.79 19.21 -10.91
N ASN A 128 -9.07 19.71 -9.72
CA ASN A 128 -8.34 20.81 -9.07
C ASN A 128 -7.71 20.37 -7.74
N SER A 129 -7.64 19.08 -7.47
CA SER A 129 -7.14 18.55 -6.21
C SER A 129 -5.61 18.63 -6.06
N ASN A 130 -4.88 18.68 -7.19
CA ASN A 130 -3.44 18.84 -7.21
C ASN A 130 -3.05 20.33 -7.25
N VAL A 131 -2.45 20.82 -6.16
CA VAL A 131 -2.01 22.23 -6.06
C VAL A 131 -0.88 22.59 -7.05
N ASN A 132 -0.17 21.58 -7.58
CA ASN A 132 0.91 21.77 -8.55
C ASN A 132 0.41 21.91 -9.99
N THR A 133 -0.81 21.43 -10.27
CA THR A 133 -1.43 21.48 -11.60
C THR A 133 -2.88 21.95 -11.50
N PRO A 134 -3.11 23.23 -11.13
CA PRO A 134 -4.46 23.77 -11.05
C PRO A 134 -5.13 23.76 -12.44
N ASN A 135 -6.43 23.52 -12.46
CA ASN A 135 -7.25 23.38 -13.68
C ASN A 135 -6.80 22.20 -14.58
N ASN A 136 -6.39 21.10 -13.96
CA ASN A 136 -6.01 19.88 -14.67
C ASN A 136 -7.17 19.35 -15.52
N ARG A 137 -6.88 19.03 -16.78
CA ARG A 137 -7.78 18.33 -17.71
C ARG A 137 -7.37 16.88 -17.80
N ALA A 138 -7.72 16.13 -16.75
CA ALA A 138 -7.29 14.76 -16.57
C ALA A 138 -7.80 13.83 -17.68
N GLN A 139 -6.91 13.01 -18.20
CA GLN A 139 -7.15 11.95 -19.17
C GLN A 139 -7.19 10.59 -18.48
N VAL A 140 -7.57 9.54 -19.23
CA VAL A 140 -7.47 8.16 -18.73
C VAL A 140 -6.02 7.84 -18.36
N GLY A 141 -5.81 7.31 -17.14
CA GLY A 141 -4.51 7.04 -16.54
C GLY A 141 -3.94 8.20 -15.72
N ASP A 142 -4.51 9.40 -15.80
CA ASP A 142 -4.06 10.53 -14.98
C ASP A 142 -4.54 10.37 -13.52
N LYS A 143 -3.71 10.83 -12.60
CA LYS A 143 -4.05 10.88 -11.18
C LYS A 143 -4.92 12.08 -10.86
N ILE A 144 -5.94 11.84 -10.03
CA ILE A 144 -6.90 12.83 -9.53
C ILE A 144 -7.13 12.63 -8.03
N LEU A 145 -7.73 13.61 -7.38
CA LEU A 145 -8.17 13.61 -5.98
C LEU A 145 -7.02 13.52 -4.96
N TYR A 146 -6.15 12.57 -5.05
CA TYR A 146 -4.98 12.42 -4.18
C TYR A 146 -3.88 11.56 -4.81
N ASP A 147 -2.63 11.83 -4.41
CA ASP A 147 -1.44 11.02 -4.70
C ASP A 147 -0.49 11.11 -3.50
N ASN A 148 -0.39 10.03 -2.73
CA ASN A 148 0.48 9.99 -1.57
C ASN A 148 1.11 8.62 -1.33
N ASP A 149 2.29 8.62 -0.72
CA ASP A 149 2.98 7.41 -0.28
C ASP A 149 3.06 7.37 1.25
N GLY A 150 2.87 6.19 1.80
CA GLY A 150 3.21 5.84 3.17
C GLY A 150 4.44 4.96 3.20
N LEU A 151 5.49 5.43 3.88
CA LEU A 151 6.73 4.69 4.03
C LEU A 151 6.84 4.16 5.46
N VAL A 152 7.22 2.91 5.60
CA VAL A 152 7.41 2.24 6.89
C VAL A 152 8.71 1.45 6.85
N ASP A 153 9.60 1.76 7.77
CA ASP A 153 10.80 0.97 8.05
C ASP A 153 10.66 0.34 9.43
N TRP A 154 10.84 -0.96 9.53
CA TRP A 154 10.79 -1.71 10.77
C TRP A 154 12.08 -2.50 10.97
N LEU A 155 12.68 -2.35 12.14
CA LEU A 155 13.84 -3.12 12.58
C LEU A 155 13.54 -3.76 13.92
N GLY A 156 13.68 -5.08 14.00
CA GLY A 156 13.49 -5.85 15.21
C GLY A 156 14.68 -6.75 15.52
N ALA A 157 14.91 -6.95 16.80
CA ALA A 157 15.83 -7.95 17.32
C ALA A 157 15.09 -8.79 18.36
N PHE A 158 15.36 -10.08 18.39
CA PHE A 158 14.78 -10.99 19.35
C PHE A 158 15.80 -12.01 19.86
N THR A 159 15.58 -12.47 21.05
CA THR A 159 16.37 -13.55 21.65
C THR A 159 15.49 -14.43 22.52
N GLN A 160 15.80 -15.71 22.58
CA GLN A 160 15.12 -16.70 23.40
C GLN A 160 16.15 -17.69 23.97
N LEU A 161 16.01 -18.01 25.23
CA LEU A 161 16.73 -19.09 25.89
C LEU A 161 15.70 -20.15 26.29
N GLU A 162 15.89 -21.36 25.84
CA GLU A 162 15.02 -22.50 26.11
C GLU A 162 15.78 -23.61 26.87
N TYR A 163 15.23 -24.04 27.99
CA TYR A 163 15.71 -25.18 28.75
C TYR A 163 14.72 -26.33 28.62
N SER A 164 15.22 -27.53 28.30
CA SER A 164 14.40 -28.74 28.21
C SER A 164 15.17 -29.92 28.77
N LYS A 165 14.61 -30.57 29.81
CA LYS A 165 15.17 -31.76 30.40
C LYS A 165 14.07 -32.66 30.97
N ASN A 166 14.05 -33.93 30.57
CA ASN A 166 13.01 -34.90 30.91
C ASN A 166 11.61 -34.34 30.55
N ASP A 167 10.71 -34.26 31.53
CA ASP A 167 9.33 -33.78 31.37
C ASP A 167 9.17 -32.27 31.63
N ILE A 168 10.27 -31.53 31.82
CA ILE A 168 10.27 -30.10 32.13
C ILE A 168 10.83 -29.34 30.93
N SER A 169 10.06 -28.36 30.49
CA SER A 169 10.47 -27.36 29.48
C SER A 169 10.12 -25.96 29.95
N ALA A 170 11.02 -25.01 29.79
CA ALA A 170 10.84 -23.61 30.15
C ALA A 170 11.60 -22.73 29.18
N PHE A 171 11.09 -21.53 28.91
CA PHE A 171 11.79 -20.55 28.09
C PHE A 171 11.62 -19.12 28.61
N VAL A 172 12.57 -18.28 28.26
CA VAL A 172 12.49 -16.83 28.42
C VAL A 172 12.83 -16.20 27.09
N SER A 173 12.04 -15.18 26.66
CA SER A 173 12.27 -14.44 25.43
C SER A 173 12.28 -12.93 25.70
N PHE A 174 13.08 -12.24 24.90
CA PHE A 174 13.19 -10.79 24.89
C PHE A 174 13.12 -10.29 23.44
N ASN A 175 12.35 -9.23 23.21
CA ASN A 175 12.18 -8.62 21.91
C ASN A 175 12.33 -7.10 22.02
N LEU A 176 12.95 -6.49 21.03
CA LEU A 176 13.04 -5.05 20.86
C LEU A 176 12.79 -4.71 19.39
N SER A 177 11.98 -3.69 19.13
CA SER A 177 11.77 -3.23 17.76
C SER A 177 11.65 -1.71 17.69
N ASN A 178 11.99 -1.18 16.54
CA ASN A 178 11.79 0.22 16.18
C ASN A 178 11.04 0.29 14.85
N THR A 179 10.03 1.15 14.78
CA THR A 179 9.28 1.42 13.56
C THR A 179 9.37 2.90 13.23
N VAL A 180 9.72 3.20 11.99
CA VAL A 180 9.81 4.56 11.46
C VAL A 180 8.72 4.74 10.41
N TYR A 181 7.91 5.78 10.55
CA TYR A 181 6.87 6.17 9.60
C TYR A 181 7.22 7.49 8.94
N GLN A 182 6.93 7.60 7.65
CA GLN A 182 7.02 8.84 6.89
C GLN A 182 5.92 8.87 5.83
N ARG A 183 5.41 10.06 5.51
CA ARG A 183 4.43 10.28 4.44
C ARG A 183 4.97 11.25 3.42
N VAL A 184 4.70 10.99 2.15
CA VAL A 184 4.88 11.94 1.04
C VAL A 184 3.51 12.22 0.44
N ASP A 185 3.15 13.49 0.29
CA ASP A 185 1.87 13.89 -0.32
C ASP A 185 2.12 14.88 -1.46
N ARG A 186 1.83 14.44 -2.68
CA ARG A 186 2.16 15.18 -3.91
C ARG A 186 1.05 16.10 -4.37
N PHE A 187 -0.14 16.01 -3.77
CA PHE A 187 -1.30 16.80 -4.19
C PHE A 187 -1.60 17.95 -3.26
N LEU A 188 -1.44 17.77 -1.95
CA LEU A 188 -1.78 18.79 -0.95
C LEU A 188 -0.70 19.86 -0.77
N TYR A 189 0.54 19.58 -1.16
CA TYR A 189 1.68 20.49 -0.99
C TYR A 189 2.31 20.79 -2.33
N LEU A 190 2.87 22.01 -2.49
CA LEU A 190 3.68 22.34 -3.65
C LEU A 190 4.94 21.45 -3.69
N ASP A 191 5.42 21.14 -4.88
CA ASP A 191 6.64 20.34 -5.06
C ASP A 191 7.87 21.00 -4.42
N SER A 192 7.82 22.33 -4.22
CA SER A 192 8.85 23.11 -3.52
C SER A 192 8.65 23.19 -2.01
N ASP A 193 7.52 22.71 -1.48
CA ASP A 193 7.19 22.79 -0.06
C ASP A 193 7.82 21.62 0.69
N PRO A 194 8.70 21.86 1.68
CA PRO A 194 9.28 20.79 2.48
C PRO A 194 8.25 19.95 3.25
N LEU A 195 7.03 20.48 3.49
CA LEU A 195 5.93 19.74 4.12
C LEU A 195 5.32 18.65 3.22
N GLN A 196 5.65 18.63 1.91
CA GLN A 196 5.29 17.52 1.01
C GLN A 196 5.77 16.17 1.56
N THR A 197 6.92 16.17 2.24
CA THR A 197 7.46 15.02 2.96
C THR A 197 7.40 15.29 4.45
N SER A 198 6.66 14.45 5.20
CA SER A 198 6.55 14.60 6.65
C SER A 198 7.89 14.32 7.35
N ASP A 199 8.02 14.77 8.58
CA ASP A 199 9.06 14.28 9.48
C ASP A 199 8.96 12.76 9.66
N LYS A 200 10.06 12.14 10.09
CA LYS A 200 10.10 10.74 10.48
C LYS A 200 9.62 10.58 11.91
N TYR A 201 8.60 9.77 12.09
CA TYR A 201 8.06 9.40 13.40
C TYR A 201 8.58 8.02 13.80
N ASN A 202 9.24 7.95 14.97
CA ASN A 202 9.83 6.72 15.51
C ASN A 202 8.99 6.20 16.68
N PHE A 203 8.76 4.89 16.68
CA PHE A 203 8.12 4.16 17.76
C PHE A 203 8.99 2.96 18.15
N VAL A 204 9.28 2.84 19.45
CA VAL A 204 10.07 1.77 20.06
C VAL A 204 9.19 0.94 20.97
#